data_6e54711ba3b4510f839c5d40346c38c8
#
_entry.id   6e54711ba3b4510f839c5d40346c38c8
#
_cell.length_a   1.000
_cell.length_b   1.000
_cell.length_c   1.000
_cell.angle_alpha   90.00
_cell.angle_beta   90.00
_cell.angle_gamma   90.00
#
_symmetry.space_group_name_H-M   'P 1'
#
loop_
_entity.id
_entity.type
_entity.pdbx_description
1 polymer ?
#
loop_
_entity_poly.entity_id
_entity_poly.type
_entity_poly.pdbx_seq_one_letter_code
_entity_poly.pdbx_strand_id
1 'polypeptide(L)'
;FEDFVDIIRSSELIVEKALRGELSIPDFSHFAKNLDSMFDEVKKIKSGELASYIPPLANVDPDQFGVAIVTTDGQIYQRGDSEVDFSIQSMCKPFNYCFAMEKLGLEKVHQHVGQEPSGRQFDDLTLLARTAVGQLNRIPFNPMVNAGAIMTAGLISPEDSHSQRLRYIRQQFGRLIGWSPKGEFSTELPRFNKDMARQENFTGYNNIAMGYLLMATGNLPHTKTELHNDIHPDQDEFDFYSEPAVTEALKLYFSICSLEMTSVNFATAAATLANS
;
A
#
# COMPACT_ATOMS: atom_id res chain seq x y z
N PHE A 1 41.25 5.51 -3.75
CA PHE A 1 40.68 6.82 -4.11
C PHE A 1 39.71 6.70 -5.29
N GLU A 2 40.07 5.95 -6.33
CA GLU A 2 39.19 5.69 -7.49
C GLU A 2 37.91 4.95 -7.07
N ASP A 3 38.03 3.93 -6.24
CA ASP A 3 36.85 3.20 -5.70
C ASP A 3 35.89 4.13 -4.92
N PHE A 4 36.44 5.09 -4.16
CA PHE A 4 35.63 6.06 -3.43
C PHE A 4 34.88 7.00 -4.40
N VAL A 5 35.57 7.48 -5.46
CA VAL A 5 34.95 8.34 -6.47
C VAL A 5 33.82 7.61 -7.21
N ASP A 6 34.02 6.33 -7.53
CA ASP A 6 33.00 5.54 -8.20
C ASP A 6 31.78 5.28 -7.30
N ILE A 7 31.99 5.06 -5.99
CA ILE A 7 30.89 4.91 -5.00
C ILE A 7 30.07 6.18 -4.88
N ILE A 8 30.70 7.35 -4.80
CA ILE A 8 29.99 8.62 -4.61
C ILE A 8 29.39 9.19 -5.90
N ARG A 9 29.83 8.72 -7.08
CA ARG A 9 29.37 9.26 -8.37
C ARG A 9 27.85 9.24 -8.54
N SER A 10 27.18 8.20 -8.06
CA SER A 10 25.72 8.11 -8.06
C SER A 10 25.03 8.99 -6.99
N SER A 11 25.80 9.49 -6.02
CA SER A 11 25.32 10.27 -4.87
C SER A 11 25.98 11.64 -4.77
N GLU A 12 26.66 12.09 -5.84
CA GLU A 12 27.47 13.32 -5.86
C GLU A 12 26.69 14.54 -5.36
N LEU A 13 25.46 14.71 -5.82
CA LEU A 13 24.59 15.82 -5.42
C LEU A 13 24.29 15.81 -3.92
N ILE A 14 24.05 14.64 -3.32
CA ILE A 14 23.77 14.51 -1.87
C ILE A 14 25.04 14.80 -1.06
N VAL A 15 26.20 14.30 -1.53
CA VAL A 15 27.49 14.57 -0.89
C VAL A 15 27.81 16.06 -0.94
N GLU A 16 27.61 16.73 -2.07
CA GLU A 16 27.78 18.17 -2.22
C GLU A 16 26.88 18.96 -1.28
N LYS A 17 25.58 18.63 -1.21
CA LYS A 17 24.63 19.23 -0.26
C LYS A 17 25.06 19.04 1.19
N ALA A 18 25.53 17.84 1.54
CA ALA A 18 26.01 17.54 2.89
C ALA A 18 27.22 18.39 3.26
N LEU A 19 28.19 18.51 2.34
CA LEU A 19 29.40 19.34 2.56
C LEU A 19 29.10 20.84 2.67
N ARG A 20 28.04 21.30 2.01
CA ARG A 20 27.58 22.70 2.08
C ARG A 20 26.64 22.97 3.26
N GLY A 21 26.19 21.95 4.00
CA GLY A 21 25.16 22.07 5.03
C GLY A 21 23.77 22.38 4.48
N GLU A 22 23.49 21.98 3.24
CA GLU A 22 22.24 22.23 2.50
C GLU A 22 21.31 21.02 2.47
N LEU A 23 21.47 20.06 3.40
CA LEU A 23 20.52 18.97 3.58
C LEU A 23 19.17 19.49 4.04
N SER A 24 18.11 18.72 3.81
CA SER A 24 16.71 19.06 4.16
C SER A 24 16.56 19.53 5.60
N ILE A 25 17.33 18.95 6.51
CA ILE A 25 17.41 19.38 7.92
C ILE A 25 18.89 19.66 8.26
N PRO A 26 19.35 20.92 8.16
CA PRO A 26 20.77 21.25 8.35
C PRO A 26 21.32 20.87 9.75
N ASP A 27 20.57 21.13 10.83
CA ASP A 27 20.91 20.68 12.18
C ASP A 27 20.07 19.46 12.58
N PHE A 28 20.35 18.32 11.93
CA PHE A 28 19.66 17.07 12.19
C PHE A 28 19.86 16.57 13.62
N SER A 29 21.01 16.87 14.24
CA SER A 29 21.28 16.49 15.63
C SER A 29 20.33 17.19 16.61
N HIS A 30 20.08 18.48 16.42
CA HIS A 30 19.12 19.22 17.24
C HIS A 30 17.68 18.76 17.00
N PHE A 31 17.32 18.53 15.74
CA PHE A 31 16.01 17.97 15.36
C PHE A 31 15.77 16.62 16.04
N ALA A 32 16.74 15.69 15.98
CA ALA A 32 16.65 14.38 16.59
C ALA A 32 16.45 14.46 18.12
N LYS A 33 17.17 15.35 18.82
CA LYS A 33 16.99 15.57 20.27
C LYS A 33 15.59 16.05 20.63
N ASN A 34 15.00 16.92 19.81
CA ASN A 34 13.63 17.36 20.02
C ASN A 34 12.64 16.21 19.86
N LEU A 35 12.85 15.37 18.84
CA LEU A 35 12.05 14.16 18.63
C LEU A 35 12.20 13.15 19.78
N ASP A 36 13.40 13.03 20.35
CA ASP A 36 13.62 12.19 21.53
C ASP A 36 12.74 12.62 22.70
N SER A 37 12.67 13.92 22.95
CA SER A 37 11.83 14.45 24.03
C SER A 37 10.35 14.20 23.77
N MET A 38 9.88 14.40 22.53
CA MET A 38 8.51 14.11 22.12
C MET A 38 8.17 12.62 22.23
N PHE A 39 9.08 11.75 21.80
CA PHE A 39 8.92 10.31 21.91
C PHE A 39 8.73 9.88 23.36
N ASP A 40 9.56 10.38 24.28
CA ASP A 40 9.49 10.03 25.70
C ASP A 40 8.20 10.53 26.38
N GLU A 41 7.64 11.63 25.92
CA GLU A 41 6.36 12.13 26.39
C GLU A 41 5.19 11.30 25.86
N VAL A 42 5.15 11.03 24.56
CA VAL A 42 4.09 10.27 23.91
C VAL A 42 4.06 8.82 24.40
N LYS A 43 5.22 8.20 24.59
CA LYS A 43 5.33 6.81 25.09
C LYS A 43 4.68 6.61 26.48
N LYS A 44 4.53 7.67 27.28
CA LYS A 44 3.87 7.62 28.58
C LYS A 44 2.34 7.53 28.47
N ILE A 45 1.78 7.88 27.32
CA ILE A 45 0.33 7.83 27.09
C ILE A 45 -0.07 6.38 26.88
N LYS A 46 -0.87 5.84 27.78
CA LYS A 46 -1.33 4.44 27.76
C LYS A 46 -2.85 4.33 27.55
N SER A 47 -3.47 5.41 27.07
CA SER A 47 -4.89 5.43 26.73
C SER A 47 -5.12 4.89 25.33
N GLY A 48 -6.30 4.31 25.09
CA GLY A 48 -6.68 3.72 23.83
C GLY A 48 -6.78 2.20 23.92
N GLU A 49 -7.19 1.59 22.84
CA GLU A 49 -7.37 0.14 22.70
C GLU A 49 -6.68 -0.35 21.42
N LEU A 50 -6.32 -1.63 21.41
CA LEU A 50 -5.79 -2.27 20.20
C LEU A 50 -6.87 -2.30 19.11
N ALA A 51 -6.45 -2.14 17.86
CA ALA A 51 -7.31 -2.39 16.72
C ALA A 51 -7.80 -3.86 16.77
N SER A 52 -9.11 -4.07 16.65
CA SER A 52 -9.73 -5.40 16.81
C SER A 52 -10.64 -5.80 15.64
N TYR A 53 -10.61 -5.03 14.54
CA TYR A 53 -11.44 -5.32 13.37
C TYR A 53 -11.04 -6.60 12.61
N ILE A 54 -9.83 -7.10 12.83
CA ILE A 54 -9.41 -8.47 12.48
C ILE A 54 -8.66 -9.10 13.66
N PRO A 55 -8.83 -10.43 13.92
CA PRO A 55 -8.25 -11.08 15.09
C PRO A 55 -6.74 -10.93 15.26
N PRO A 56 -5.88 -10.98 14.21
CA PRO A 56 -4.44 -10.80 14.36
C PRO A 56 -4.01 -9.46 14.93
N LEU A 57 -4.74 -8.38 14.66
CA LEU A 57 -4.43 -7.05 15.20
C LEU A 57 -4.71 -6.95 16.70
N ALA A 58 -5.73 -7.68 17.19
CA ALA A 58 -6.05 -7.72 18.62
C ALA A 58 -5.00 -8.45 19.47
N ASN A 59 -4.08 -9.17 18.83
CA ASN A 59 -3.05 -9.97 19.50
C ASN A 59 -1.66 -9.32 19.46
N VAL A 60 -1.52 -8.09 18.98
CA VAL A 60 -0.23 -7.38 19.00
C VAL A 60 0.09 -6.89 20.41
N ASP A 61 1.37 -6.69 20.68
CA ASP A 61 1.82 -6.11 21.97
C ASP A 61 1.38 -4.64 22.05
N PRO A 62 0.51 -4.25 23.01
CA PRO A 62 0.03 -2.87 23.16
C PRO A 62 1.12 -1.88 23.57
N ASP A 63 2.25 -2.36 24.07
CA ASP A 63 3.39 -1.53 24.49
C ASP A 63 4.37 -1.25 23.35
N GLN A 64 4.24 -1.91 22.19
CA GLN A 64 5.05 -1.60 21.03
C GLN A 64 4.83 -0.16 20.56
N PHE A 65 5.92 0.60 20.51
CA PHE A 65 5.89 1.98 20.04
C PHE A 65 7.20 2.31 19.33
N GLY A 66 7.12 2.51 18.02
CA GLY A 66 8.26 2.86 17.17
C GLY A 66 7.97 4.10 16.34
N VAL A 67 9.01 4.88 16.07
CA VAL A 67 8.97 6.05 15.18
C VAL A 67 10.13 5.98 14.21
N ALA A 68 9.87 6.28 12.95
CA ALA A 68 10.89 6.50 11.94
C ALA A 68 10.54 7.72 11.09
N ILE A 69 11.54 8.54 10.80
CA ILE A 69 11.45 9.68 9.89
C ILE A 69 12.61 9.56 8.90
N VAL A 70 12.30 9.66 7.63
CA VAL A 70 13.28 9.64 6.54
C VAL A 70 13.06 10.87 5.67
N THR A 71 14.10 11.68 5.49
CA THR A 71 14.06 12.84 4.59
C THR A 71 14.30 12.40 3.15
N THR A 72 13.93 13.26 2.19
CA THR A 72 14.15 12.99 0.75
C THR A 72 15.60 12.89 0.34
N ASP A 73 16.51 13.41 1.15
CA ASP A 73 17.97 13.33 0.97
C ASP A 73 18.64 12.29 1.90
N GLY A 74 17.85 11.39 2.51
CA GLY A 74 18.34 10.19 3.17
C GLY A 74 18.78 10.35 4.62
N GLN A 75 18.46 11.47 5.31
CA GLN A 75 18.66 11.56 6.76
C GLN A 75 17.62 10.68 7.46
N ILE A 76 18.04 9.85 8.41
CA ILE A 76 17.17 8.88 9.09
C ILE A 76 17.19 9.15 10.60
N TYR A 77 15.99 9.34 11.16
CA TYR A 77 15.75 9.27 12.60
C TYR A 77 14.89 8.04 12.89
N GLN A 78 15.29 7.27 13.89
CA GLN A 78 14.53 6.11 14.34
C GLN A 78 14.63 5.96 15.86
N ARG A 79 13.53 5.50 16.48
CA ARG A 79 13.51 5.25 17.93
C ARG A 79 12.42 4.25 18.31
N GLY A 80 12.64 3.56 19.44
CA GLY A 80 11.75 2.52 19.96
C GLY A 80 11.75 1.28 19.09
N ASP A 81 10.57 0.72 18.89
CA ASP A 81 10.37 -0.55 18.17
C ASP A 81 10.35 -0.36 16.63
N SER A 82 11.18 0.57 16.13
CA SER A 82 11.21 0.97 14.71
C SER A 82 11.64 -0.13 13.75
N GLU A 83 12.35 -1.14 14.25
CA GLU A 83 12.83 -2.33 13.51
C GLU A 83 11.90 -3.54 13.65
N VAL A 84 10.80 -3.41 14.38
CA VAL A 84 9.80 -4.48 14.51
C VAL A 84 8.86 -4.42 13.32
N ASP A 85 8.68 -5.56 12.65
CA ASP A 85 7.74 -5.69 11.54
C ASP A 85 6.30 -5.47 12.02
N PHE A 86 5.53 -4.73 11.25
CA PHE A 86 4.09 -4.56 11.43
C PHE A 86 3.36 -4.62 10.09
N SER A 87 2.08 -4.97 10.09
CA SER A 87 1.28 -4.98 8.87
C SER A 87 0.94 -3.56 8.44
N ILE A 88 1.19 -3.24 7.16
CA ILE A 88 1.03 -1.88 6.65
C ILE A 88 -0.42 -1.44 6.49
N GLN A 89 -1.35 -2.38 6.43
CA GLN A 89 -2.78 -2.12 6.35
C GLN A 89 -3.12 -1.01 5.33
N SER A 90 -3.99 -0.08 5.69
CA SER A 90 -4.41 1.01 4.80
C SER A 90 -3.30 2.00 4.37
N MET A 91 -2.13 1.94 4.97
CA MET A 91 -0.98 2.72 4.48
C MET A 91 -0.51 2.27 3.09
N CYS A 92 -0.93 1.09 2.62
CA CYS A 92 -0.66 0.63 1.27
C CYS A 92 -1.39 1.44 0.17
N LYS A 93 -2.46 2.17 0.49
CA LYS A 93 -3.35 2.81 -0.50
C LYS A 93 -2.64 3.79 -1.46
N PRO A 94 -1.80 4.73 -0.99
CA PRO A 94 -1.04 5.61 -1.87
C PRO A 94 -0.14 4.84 -2.83
N PHE A 95 0.50 3.78 -2.35
CA PHE A 95 1.38 2.95 -3.15
C PHE A 95 0.62 2.14 -4.20
N ASN A 96 -0.51 1.54 -3.83
CA ASN A 96 -1.38 0.83 -4.79
C ASN A 96 -1.82 1.75 -5.93
N TYR A 97 -2.16 2.99 -5.60
CA TYR A 97 -2.51 4.00 -6.58
C TYR A 97 -1.33 4.31 -7.51
N CYS A 98 -0.13 4.52 -6.98
CA CYS A 98 1.09 4.71 -7.77
C CYS A 98 1.40 3.51 -8.67
N PHE A 99 1.27 2.28 -8.16
CA PHE A 99 1.52 1.06 -8.95
C PHE A 99 0.48 0.86 -10.04
N ALA A 100 -0.78 1.21 -9.79
CA ALA A 100 -1.81 1.20 -10.83
C ALA A 100 -1.51 2.25 -11.91
N MET A 101 -1.08 3.46 -11.53
CA MET A 101 -0.68 4.50 -12.48
C MET A 101 0.55 4.11 -13.30
N GLU A 102 1.54 3.47 -12.69
CA GLU A 102 2.71 2.95 -13.40
C GLU A 102 2.31 1.95 -14.49
N LYS A 103 1.33 1.10 -14.22
CA LYS A 103 0.85 0.07 -15.16
C LYS A 103 -0.04 0.60 -16.28
N LEU A 104 -0.93 1.52 -15.97
CA LEU A 104 -2.02 1.91 -16.88
C LEU A 104 -1.95 3.36 -17.35
N GLY A 105 -1.18 4.20 -16.67
CA GLY A 105 -1.19 5.64 -16.84
C GLY A 105 -2.35 6.32 -16.10
N LEU A 106 -2.17 7.61 -15.82
CA LEU A 106 -3.06 8.44 -15.02
C LEU A 106 -4.50 8.46 -15.56
N GLU A 107 -4.65 8.72 -16.87
CA GLU A 107 -5.95 8.86 -17.51
C GLU A 107 -6.81 7.59 -17.39
N LYS A 108 -6.20 6.43 -17.60
CA LYS A 108 -6.91 5.15 -17.54
C LYS A 108 -7.31 4.80 -16.10
N VAL A 109 -6.45 5.05 -15.12
CA VAL A 109 -6.80 4.85 -13.70
C VAL A 109 -7.99 5.72 -13.32
N HIS A 110 -8.04 6.99 -13.78
CA HIS A 110 -9.13 7.90 -13.45
C HIS A 110 -10.41 7.69 -14.26
N GLN A 111 -10.45 6.74 -15.17
CA GLN A 111 -11.73 6.22 -15.71
C GLN A 111 -12.44 5.34 -14.65
N HIS A 112 -11.70 4.72 -13.73
CA HIS A 112 -12.20 3.77 -12.75
C HIS A 112 -12.28 4.34 -11.32
N VAL A 113 -11.51 5.39 -11.00
CA VAL A 113 -11.47 6.02 -9.67
C VAL A 113 -11.43 7.53 -9.80
N GLY A 114 -12.21 8.23 -8.98
CA GLY A 114 -12.27 9.69 -8.97
C GLY A 114 -11.10 10.36 -8.25
N GLN A 115 -11.17 11.69 -8.16
CA GLN A 115 -10.20 12.56 -7.50
C GLN A 115 -10.89 13.50 -6.49
N GLU A 116 -12.12 13.17 -6.11
CA GLU A 116 -12.95 14.02 -5.27
C GLU A 116 -12.85 13.63 -3.79
N PRO A 117 -12.86 14.57 -2.86
CA PRO A 117 -13.03 14.27 -1.46
C PRO A 117 -14.41 13.62 -1.24
N SER A 118 -14.48 12.53 -0.49
CA SER A 118 -15.76 11.85 -0.26
C SER A 118 -16.70 12.63 0.66
N GLY A 119 -16.15 13.43 1.58
CA GLY A 119 -16.90 14.04 2.68
C GLY A 119 -17.59 13.02 3.61
N ARG A 120 -17.17 11.75 3.54
CA ARG A 120 -17.75 10.59 4.23
C ARG A 120 -16.67 9.78 4.90
N GLN A 121 -17.06 8.77 5.67
CA GLN A 121 -16.11 7.82 6.25
C GLN A 121 -15.41 7.00 5.15
N PHE A 122 -14.21 6.55 5.44
CA PHE A 122 -13.34 5.87 4.45
C PHE A 122 -13.89 4.50 3.99
N ASP A 123 -14.80 3.91 4.77
CA ASP A 123 -15.45 2.62 4.53
C ASP A 123 -16.94 2.74 4.16
N ASP A 124 -17.40 3.96 3.85
CA ASP A 124 -18.78 4.20 3.39
C ASP A 124 -19.01 3.54 2.01
N LEU A 125 -20.16 2.88 1.84
CA LEU A 125 -20.54 2.18 0.61
C LEU A 125 -21.02 3.10 -0.52
N THR A 126 -20.86 4.40 -0.38
CA THR A 126 -21.31 5.38 -1.38
C THR A 126 -20.27 5.55 -2.48
N LEU A 127 -20.73 5.59 -3.72
CA LEU A 127 -19.91 5.86 -4.90
C LEU A 127 -20.25 7.22 -5.50
N LEU A 128 -19.26 7.86 -6.14
CA LEU A 128 -19.42 9.09 -6.89
C LEU A 128 -20.20 8.81 -8.18
N ALA A 129 -21.30 9.51 -8.38
CA ALA A 129 -22.04 9.48 -9.63
C ALA A 129 -21.36 10.40 -10.66
N ARG A 130 -20.93 9.83 -11.78
CA ARG A 130 -20.27 10.55 -12.87
C ARG A 130 -21.04 10.32 -14.17
N THR A 131 -21.35 11.39 -14.90
CA THR A 131 -21.97 11.28 -16.22
C THR A 131 -20.86 11.36 -17.27
N ALA A 132 -20.64 10.29 -18.02
CA ALA A 132 -19.74 10.26 -19.14
C ALA A 132 -20.50 9.77 -20.38
N VAL A 133 -20.44 10.53 -21.47
CA VAL A 133 -21.08 10.18 -22.77
C VAL A 133 -22.57 9.78 -22.62
N GLY A 134 -23.31 10.47 -21.73
CA GLY A 134 -24.75 10.23 -21.53
C GLY A 134 -25.09 8.99 -20.68
N GLN A 135 -24.11 8.27 -20.18
CA GLN A 135 -24.31 7.16 -19.25
C GLN A 135 -23.89 7.55 -17.83
N LEU A 136 -24.72 7.17 -16.84
CA LEU A 136 -24.41 7.33 -15.44
C LEU A 136 -23.41 6.24 -15.03
N ASN A 137 -22.18 6.65 -14.79
CA ASN A 137 -21.15 5.78 -14.22
C ASN A 137 -21.01 6.04 -12.71
N ARG A 138 -20.74 5.00 -11.93
CA ARG A 138 -20.49 5.10 -10.48
C ARG A 138 -19.12 4.55 -10.17
N ILE A 139 -18.22 5.42 -9.72
CA ILE A 139 -16.84 5.10 -9.40
C ILE A 139 -16.53 5.49 -7.95
N PRO A 140 -15.50 4.93 -7.32
CA PRO A 140 -14.99 5.41 -6.03
C PRO A 140 -14.63 6.89 -6.09
N PHE A 141 -14.83 7.63 -4.98
CA PHE A 141 -14.53 9.06 -4.91
C PHE A 141 -13.05 9.37 -5.17
N ASN A 142 -12.16 8.58 -4.57
CA ASN A 142 -10.71 8.72 -4.70
C ASN A 142 -10.01 7.41 -4.29
N PRO A 143 -8.69 7.25 -4.55
CA PRO A 143 -7.95 6.03 -4.23
C PRO A 143 -7.76 5.76 -2.73
N MET A 144 -8.01 6.75 -1.86
CA MET A 144 -7.72 6.65 -0.42
C MET A 144 -8.90 6.13 0.41
N VAL A 145 -10.14 6.14 -0.12
CA VAL A 145 -11.26 5.41 0.46
C VAL A 145 -11.17 3.92 0.13
N ASN A 146 -11.79 3.04 0.94
CA ASN A 146 -11.67 1.59 0.75
C ASN A 146 -12.12 1.13 -0.64
N ALA A 147 -13.23 1.68 -1.16
CA ALA A 147 -13.70 1.39 -2.53
C ALA A 147 -12.63 1.69 -3.59
N GLY A 148 -11.96 2.84 -3.46
CA GLY A 148 -10.89 3.23 -4.37
C GLY A 148 -9.64 2.38 -4.23
N ALA A 149 -9.31 1.96 -3.01
CA ALA A 149 -8.18 1.08 -2.76
C ALA A 149 -8.39 -0.33 -3.33
N ILE A 150 -9.60 -0.88 -3.21
CA ILE A 150 -9.98 -2.15 -3.84
C ILE A 150 -9.93 -2.01 -5.36
N MET A 151 -10.46 -0.90 -5.91
CA MET A 151 -10.41 -0.63 -7.34
C MET A 151 -8.97 -0.54 -7.85
N THR A 152 -8.11 0.26 -7.22
CA THR A 152 -6.71 0.41 -7.65
C THR A 152 -5.94 -0.90 -7.53
N ALA A 153 -6.17 -1.70 -6.49
CA ALA A 153 -5.60 -3.04 -6.39
C ALA A 153 -6.08 -3.93 -7.56
N GLY A 154 -7.38 -3.89 -7.88
CA GLY A 154 -7.96 -4.62 -9.02
C GLY A 154 -7.31 -4.26 -10.36
N LEU A 155 -6.93 -2.99 -10.54
CA LEU A 155 -6.31 -2.48 -11.77
C LEU A 155 -4.85 -2.91 -11.97
N ILE A 156 -4.14 -3.38 -10.93
CA ILE A 156 -2.74 -3.79 -11.06
C ILE A 156 -2.67 -5.14 -11.78
N SER A 157 -2.33 -5.15 -13.07
CA SER A 157 -2.12 -6.35 -13.90
C SER A 157 -3.24 -7.41 -13.72
N PRO A 158 -4.50 -7.10 -14.03
CA PRO A 158 -5.62 -8.03 -13.80
C PRO A 158 -5.50 -9.32 -14.62
N GLU A 159 -4.69 -9.32 -15.67
CA GLU A 159 -4.39 -10.48 -16.50
C GLU A 159 -3.43 -11.48 -15.84
N ASP A 160 -2.71 -11.09 -14.82
CA ASP A 160 -1.75 -11.93 -14.12
C ASP A 160 -2.40 -12.71 -12.96
N SER A 161 -1.82 -13.86 -12.62
CA SER A 161 -2.25 -14.60 -11.44
C SER A 161 -2.02 -13.82 -10.14
N HIS A 162 -2.80 -14.13 -9.10
CA HIS A 162 -2.66 -13.51 -7.79
C HIS A 162 -1.20 -13.53 -7.28
N SER A 163 -0.50 -14.65 -7.43
CA SER A 163 0.89 -14.78 -6.98
C SER A 163 1.86 -13.91 -7.78
N GLN A 164 1.63 -13.71 -9.08
CA GLN A 164 2.43 -12.80 -9.92
C GLN A 164 2.20 -11.35 -9.52
N ARG A 165 0.94 -10.95 -9.34
CA ARG A 165 0.55 -9.60 -8.90
C ARG A 165 1.14 -9.26 -7.53
N LEU A 166 1.00 -10.16 -6.54
CA LEU A 166 1.57 -9.96 -5.21
C LEU A 166 3.11 -9.90 -5.24
N ARG A 167 3.75 -10.75 -6.06
CA ARG A 167 5.21 -10.69 -6.26
C ARG A 167 5.62 -9.35 -6.84
N TYR A 168 4.94 -8.87 -7.87
CA TYR A 168 5.20 -7.56 -8.47
C TYR A 168 5.12 -6.46 -7.40
N ILE A 169 4.04 -6.41 -6.62
CA ILE A 169 3.84 -5.38 -5.60
C ILE A 169 4.95 -5.42 -4.53
N ARG A 170 5.31 -6.62 -4.04
CA ARG A 170 6.41 -6.78 -3.11
C ARG A 170 7.75 -6.29 -3.68
N GLN A 171 8.00 -6.54 -4.96
CA GLN A 171 9.20 -6.05 -5.66
C GLN A 171 9.18 -4.52 -5.83
N GLN A 172 8.02 -3.92 -6.08
CA GLN A 172 7.90 -2.46 -6.15
C GLN A 172 8.19 -1.82 -4.78
N PHE A 173 7.58 -2.31 -3.72
CA PHE A 173 7.95 -1.88 -2.36
C PHE A 173 9.44 -2.08 -2.10
N GLY A 174 9.98 -3.24 -2.47
CA GLY A 174 11.41 -3.52 -2.35
C GLY A 174 12.28 -2.45 -3.04
N ARG A 175 11.94 -2.07 -4.26
CA ARG A 175 12.66 -1.01 -5.00
C ARG A 175 12.60 0.34 -4.29
N LEU A 176 11.44 0.69 -3.73
CA LEU A 176 11.26 1.94 -2.99
C LEU A 176 12.11 1.99 -1.71
N ILE A 177 12.44 0.84 -1.12
CA ILE A 177 13.30 0.74 0.07
C ILE A 177 14.76 0.38 -0.25
N GLY A 178 15.13 0.38 -1.53
CA GLY A 178 16.50 0.13 -1.97
C GLY A 178 16.85 -1.35 -2.18
N TRP A 179 15.85 -2.26 -2.27
CA TRP A 179 16.11 -3.65 -2.62
C TRP A 179 16.59 -3.80 -4.07
N SER A 180 17.60 -4.65 -4.29
CA SER A 180 18.11 -5.00 -5.62
C SER A 180 18.10 -6.51 -5.83
N PRO A 181 17.63 -6.99 -7.01
CA PRO A 181 17.70 -8.41 -7.36
C PRO A 181 19.13 -8.98 -7.39
N LYS A 182 20.13 -8.12 -7.54
CA LYS A 182 21.55 -8.51 -7.58
C LYS A 182 22.20 -8.59 -6.20
N GLY A 183 21.44 -8.31 -5.11
CA GLY A 183 21.96 -8.34 -3.75
C GLY A 183 22.93 -7.21 -3.41
N GLU A 184 22.93 -6.12 -4.20
CA GLU A 184 23.78 -4.96 -3.97
C GLU A 184 23.35 -4.15 -2.73
N PHE A 185 22.10 -4.31 -2.30
CA PHE A 185 21.52 -3.69 -1.12
C PHE A 185 20.92 -4.77 -0.20
N SER A 186 21.10 -4.61 1.09
CA SER A 186 20.79 -5.63 2.13
C SER A 186 19.34 -5.60 2.62
N THR A 187 18.39 -5.07 1.85
CA THR A 187 16.99 -5.00 2.28
C THR A 187 16.21 -6.21 1.80
N GLU A 188 15.45 -6.82 2.69
CA GLU A 188 14.52 -7.89 2.35
C GLU A 188 13.23 -7.32 1.75
N LEU A 189 12.59 -8.12 0.88
CA LEU A 189 11.26 -7.79 0.38
C LEU A 189 10.25 -7.81 1.54
N PRO A 190 9.21 -6.93 1.55
CA PRO A 190 8.14 -6.98 2.52
C PRO A 190 7.63 -8.40 2.75
N ARG A 191 7.51 -8.81 4.01
CA ARG A 191 7.03 -10.14 4.36
C ARG A 191 5.52 -10.23 4.14
N PHE A 192 5.03 -11.33 3.61
CA PHE A 192 3.60 -11.56 3.46
C PHE A 192 3.06 -12.39 4.61
N ASN A 193 2.18 -11.81 5.40
CA ASN A 193 1.47 -12.50 6.46
C ASN A 193 0.20 -13.14 5.90
N LYS A 194 0.33 -14.42 5.53
CA LYS A 194 -0.76 -15.19 4.90
C LYS A 194 -1.95 -15.38 5.84
N ASP A 195 -1.70 -15.55 7.14
CA ASP A 195 -2.77 -15.79 8.11
C ASP A 195 -3.60 -14.52 8.32
N MET A 196 -2.95 -13.35 8.36
CA MET A 196 -3.65 -12.05 8.42
C MET A 196 -4.51 -11.84 7.19
N ALA A 197 -3.97 -12.05 5.98
CA ALA A 197 -4.73 -11.92 4.74
C ALA A 197 -5.94 -12.88 4.71
N ARG A 198 -5.77 -14.08 5.21
CA ARG A 198 -6.87 -15.06 5.34
C ARG A 198 -7.94 -14.59 6.31
N GLN A 199 -7.55 -14.05 7.46
CA GLN A 199 -8.51 -13.53 8.44
C GLN A 199 -9.28 -12.32 7.88
N GLU A 200 -8.61 -11.38 7.22
CA GLU A 200 -9.28 -10.26 6.55
C GLU A 200 -10.30 -10.73 5.51
N ASN A 201 -9.97 -11.76 4.74
CA ASN A 201 -10.90 -12.32 3.76
C ASN A 201 -12.15 -12.95 4.41
N PHE A 202 -12.03 -13.46 5.64
CA PHE A 202 -13.18 -14.03 6.37
C PHE A 202 -14.00 -12.99 7.15
N THR A 203 -13.40 -11.90 7.60
CA THR A 203 -14.05 -10.94 8.53
C THR A 203 -14.26 -9.55 7.91
N GLY A 204 -13.70 -9.28 6.75
CA GLY A 204 -13.76 -7.97 6.07
C GLY A 204 -15.09 -7.71 5.35
N TYR A 205 -16.23 -7.93 6.02
CA TYR A 205 -17.58 -7.87 5.42
C TYR A 205 -17.87 -6.56 4.69
N ASN A 206 -17.46 -5.40 5.22
CA ASN A 206 -17.65 -4.11 4.55
C ASN A 206 -16.88 -4.03 3.25
N ASN A 207 -15.63 -4.50 3.22
CA ASN A 207 -14.81 -4.52 2.01
C ASN A 207 -15.36 -5.51 0.98
N ILE A 208 -15.88 -6.66 1.43
CA ILE A 208 -16.53 -7.65 0.57
C ILE A 208 -17.79 -7.05 -0.07
N ALA A 209 -18.67 -6.44 0.74
CA ALA A 209 -19.87 -5.76 0.23
C ALA A 209 -19.52 -4.65 -0.78
N MET A 210 -18.46 -3.91 -0.51
CA MET A 210 -17.95 -2.86 -1.39
C MET A 210 -17.40 -3.41 -2.71
N GLY A 211 -16.70 -4.54 -2.67
CA GLY A 211 -16.24 -5.24 -3.87
C GLY A 211 -17.41 -5.62 -4.78
N TYR A 212 -18.48 -6.21 -4.23
CA TYR A 212 -19.68 -6.52 -4.99
C TYR A 212 -20.41 -5.29 -5.51
N LEU A 213 -20.44 -4.19 -4.75
CA LEU A 213 -20.96 -2.92 -5.22
C LEU A 213 -20.17 -2.40 -6.43
N LEU A 214 -18.84 -2.46 -6.38
CA LEU A 214 -17.97 -2.08 -7.49
C LEU A 214 -18.20 -2.95 -8.73
N MET A 215 -18.39 -4.24 -8.54
CA MET A 215 -18.72 -5.16 -9.64
C MET A 215 -20.07 -4.80 -10.26
N ALA A 216 -21.09 -4.54 -9.45
CA ALA A 216 -22.43 -4.16 -9.93
C ALA A 216 -22.42 -2.87 -10.77
N THR A 217 -21.40 -2.01 -10.67
CA THR A 217 -21.23 -0.83 -11.53
C THR A 217 -20.61 -1.14 -12.88
N GLY A 218 -20.11 -2.36 -13.11
CA GLY A 218 -19.40 -2.76 -14.33
C GLY A 218 -18.01 -2.14 -14.49
N ASN A 219 -17.45 -1.51 -13.45
CA ASN A 219 -16.17 -0.81 -13.53
C ASN A 219 -14.98 -1.63 -13.02
N LEU A 220 -15.22 -2.75 -12.34
CA LEU A 220 -14.15 -3.61 -11.89
C LEU A 220 -13.54 -4.35 -13.10
N PRO A 221 -12.19 -4.36 -13.25
CA PRO A 221 -11.55 -5.02 -14.39
C PRO A 221 -11.84 -6.53 -14.38
N HIS A 222 -12.24 -7.06 -15.52
CA HIS A 222 -12.40 -8.51 -15.72
C HIS A 222 -11.03 -9.20 -15.76
N THR A 223 -10.92 -10.33 -15.09
CA THR A 223 -9.75 -11.22 -15.22
C THR A 223 -9.90 -12.13 -16.42
N LYS A 224 -8.80 -12.61 -17.01
CA LYS A 224 -8.86 -13.54 -18.17
C LYS A 224 -9.63 -14.83 -17.90
N THR A 225 -9.80 -15.19 -16.63
CA THR A 225 -10.56 -16.39 -16.22
C THR A 225 -12.04 -16.28 -16.58
N GLU A 226 -12.59 -15.08 -16.75
CA GLU A 226 -13.98 -14.85 -17.11
C GLU A 226 -14.26 -15.03 -18.61
N LEU A 227 -13.22 -14.90 -19.46
CA LEU A 227 -13.35 -15.05 -20.92
C LEU A 227 -13.31 -16.50 -21.39
N HIS A 228 -13.05 -17.47 -20.52
CA HIS A 228 -12.95 -18.90 -20.85
C HIS A 228 -13.99 -19.79 -20.21
N ASN A 229 -15.01 -19.24 -19.57
CA ASN A 229 -16.17 -20.02 -19.21
C ASN A 229 -17.06 -20.24 -20.46
N ASP A 230 -16.59 -21.05 -21.37
CA ASP A 230 -17.51 -21.87 -22.16
C ASP A 230 -18.36 -22.64 -21.15
N ILE A 231 -19.59 -22.20 -21.00
CA ILE A 231 -20.59 -22.84 -20.16
C ILE A 231 -20.69 -24.29 -20.64
N HIS A 232 -20.04 -25.20 -19.93
CA HIS A 232 -20.30 -26.61 -20.09
C HIS A 232 -21.68 -26.91 -19.51
N PRO A 233 -22.67 -27.29 -20.31
CA PRO A 233 -24.05 -27.44 -19.85
C PRO A 233 -24.29 -28.59 -18.88
N ASP A 234 -23.29 -29.37 -18.52
CA ASP A 234 -23.40 -30.62 -17.78
C ASP A 234 -22.78 -30.56 -16.34
N GLN A 235 -22.50 -29.38 -15.78
CA GLN A 235 -22.12 -29.28 -14.37
C GLN A 235 -23.28 -28.73 -13.55
N ASP A 236 -24.02 -29.64 -12.91
CA ASP A 236 -25.13 -29.39 -11.97
C ASP A 236 -24.68 -28.78 -10.60
N GLU A 237 -23.47 -28.29 -10.47
CA GLU A 237 -23.01 -27.57 -9.29
C GLU A 237 -23.02 -26.07 -9.56
N PHE A 238 -24.13 -25.46 -9.19
CA PHE A 238 -24.30 -24.00 -9.14
C PHE A 238 -23.35 -23.45 -8.07
N ASP A 239 -22.12 -23.11 -8.45
CA ASP A 239 -21.18 -22.45 -7.57
C ASP A 239 -21.57 -20.97 -7.40
N PHE A 240 -22.37 -20.70 -6.38
CA PHE A 240 -22.87 -19.37 -6.04
C PHE A 240 -21.77 -18.38 -5.63
N TYR A 241 -20.52 -18.81 -5.51
CA TYR A 241 -19.43 -18.02 -4.91
C TYR A 241 -18.28 -17.74 -5.86
N SER A 242 -18.31 -18.18 -7.10
CA SER A 242 -17.26 -17.94 -8.07
C SER A 242 -17.54 -16.71 -8.93
N GLU A 243 -17.37 -15.54 -8.34
CA GLU A 243 -17.27 -14.28 -9.08
C GLU A 243 -15.79 -13.85 -9.15
N PRO A 244 -15.08 -14.22 -10.23
CA PRO A 244 -13.62 -14.17 -10.26
C PRO A 244 -13.04 -12.78 -10.07
N ALA A 245 -13.62 -11.74 -10.70
CA ALA A 245 -13.06 -10.38 -10.67
C ALA A 245 -13.10 -9.74 -9.28
N VAL A 246 -14.23 -9.83 -8.59
CA VAL A 246 -14.38 -9.33 -7.21
C VAL A 246 -13.46 -10.07 -6.27
N THR A 247 -13.47 -11.40 -6.36
CA THR A 247 -12.68 -12.26 -5.49
C THR A 247 -11.18 -11.99 -5.64
N GLU A 248 -10.70 -11.84 -6.86
CA GLU A 248 -9.27 -11.59 -7.12
C GLU A 248 -8.84 -10.16 -6.72
N ALA A 249 -9.67 -9.15 -6.93
CA ALA A 249 -9.39 -7.78 -6.47
C ALA A 249 -9.33 -7.70 -4.94
N LEU A 250 -10.30 -8.33 -4.24
CA LEU A 250 -10.35 -8.39 -2.77
C LEU A 250 -9.19 -9.19 -2.20
N LYS A 251 -8.89 -10.38 -2.75
CA LYS A 251 -7.74 -11.19 -2.32
C LYS A 251 -6.44 -10.42 -2.43
N LEU A 252 -6.25 -9.70 -3.54
CA LEU A 252 -5.05 -8.90 -3.73
C LEU A 252 -5.00 -7.74 -2.73
N TYR A 253 -6.10 -7.00 -2.56
CA TYR A 253 -6.18 -5.91 -1.59
C TYR A 253 -5.85 -6.38 -0.17
N PHE A 254 -6.49 -7.46 0.30
CA PHE A 254 -6.21 -8.05 1.61
C PHE A 254 -4.77 -8.55 1.74
N SER A 255 -4.21 -9.13 0.67
CA SER A 255 -2.81 -9.56 0.67
C SER A 255 -1.85 -8.38 0.79
N ILE A 256 -2.15 -7.25 0.15
CA ILE A 256 -1.33 -6.05 0.24
C ILE A 256 -1.43 -5.42 1.64
N CYS A 257 -2.63 -5.32 2.21
CA CYS A 257 -2.83 -4.88 3.59
C CYS A 257 -2.04 -5.71 4.60
N SER A 258 -1.86 -7.00 4.30
CA SER A 258 -1.16 -7.97 5.14
C SER A 258 0.34 -8.10 4.83
N LEU A 259 0.91 -7.19 4.05
CA LEU A 259 2.35 -7.05 3.94
C LEU A 259 2.91 -6.46 5.24
N GLU A 260 4.06 -6.96 5.64
CA GLU A 260 4.76 -6.53 6.86
C GLU A 260 6.13 -5.99 6.52
N MET A 261 6.48 -4.91 7.16
CA MET A 261 7.79 -4.26 7.11
C MET A 261 8.02 -3.41 8.35
N THR A 262 9.24 -2.99 8.58
CA THR A 262 9.59 -2.09 9.68
C THR A 262 9.13 -0.66 9.39
N SER A 263 8.99 0.17 10.44
CA SER A 263 8.66 1.58 10.27
C SER A 263 9.75 2.35 9.50
N VAL A 264 11.01 1.95 9.64
CA VAL A 264 12.13 2.54 8.87
C VAL A 264 11.98 2.24 7.37
N ASN A 265 11.71 0.98 7.01
CA ASN A 265 11.50 0.60 5.61
C ASN A 265 10.29 1.31 5.00
N PHE A 266 9.18 1.40 5.75
CA PHE A 266 8.00 2.10 5.26
C PHE A 266 8.25 3.61 5.08
N ALA A 267 8.94 4.26 6.04
CA ALA A 267 9.33 5.67 5.93
C ALA A 267 10.28 5.91 4.74
N THR A 268 11.20 4.96 4.46
CA THR A 268 12.09 5.02 3.29
C THR A 268 11.30 4.95 1.98
N ALA A 269 10.33 4.04 1.89
CA ALA A 269 9.45 3.96 0.72
C ALA A 269 8.65 5.27 0.52
N ALA A 270 8.15 5.87 1.60
CA ALA A 270 7.45 7.14 1.55
C ALA A 270 8.36 8.31 1.12
N ALA A 271 9.60 8.35 1.63
CA ALA A 271 10.59 9.35 1.24
C ALA A 271 10.95 9.25 -0.25
N THR A 272 11.02 8.03 -0.80
CA THR A 272 11.24 7.82 -2.24
C THR A 272 10.09 8.40 -3.06
N LEU A 273 8.83 8.21 -2.64
CA LEU A 273 7.69 8.84 -3.31
C LEU A 273 7.69 10.36 -3.17
N ALA A 274 8.16 10.90 -2.05
CA ALA A 274 8.23 12.34 -1.81
C ALA A 274 9.33 13.04 -2.63
N ASN A 275 10.29 12.29 -3.13
CA ASN A 275 11.44 12.79 -3.92
C ASN A 275 11.18 12.75 -5.44
N SER A 276 9.97 12.49 -5.88
CA SER A 276 9.58 12.39 -7.29
C SER A 276 9.35 13.76 -7.97
#